data_eac482cc2cf965ec3faa464a1e6fe5cc
#
_entry.id   eac482cc2cf965ec3faa464a1e6fe5cc
#
_cell.length_a   1.000
_cell.length_b   1.000
_cell.length_c   1.000
_cell.angle_alpha   90.00
_cell.angle_beta   90.00
_cell.angle_gamma   90.00
#
_symmetry.space_group_name_H-M   'P 1'
#
loop_
_entity.id
_entity.type
_entity.pdbx_description
1 polymer ?
#
loop_
_entity_poly.entity_id
_entity_poly.type
_entity_poly.pdbx_seq_one_letter_code
_entity_poly.pdbx_strand_id
1 'polypeptide(L)'
;MATPTLHGALTNGSGTASLTVRTPLVRIPKPVLLALLFAAPLAGAQVRGDFVPVTDAMLQNPDPADWLMWRRTLDLWGYSPLTEIDRGNVDELKMVWTRALGPGIQEGTPLVYDGVLYFPNPSDLVQALDAATGNLLWEYRRALPSDLSEYFPVPSINRNLAIYGDTLIDTSSDDYLYALDAVTGKLRWEHRLFDYRRGAQHTSGPIIANGKIVSGRGCEPEGSPAACVIMAHDARTGEELWRRRTIAAPNEPGGDSWGDLTDEERWHVGSWLVPSYDPELNLVFAGTSVTSPAPKFALAGNDKQYLYHNSTLALNADTGEIVWYYQHIVDHWDLDHPYERLLVETTVAPDRNEVTWINPRVQSGEQRKVVTGIPGKTGIVYTLDRATGEFLWARPTVQQNVLQSIDGLTGEATVNPDALFVEVGQERFICPTSLGGKNWPSGTLSALGQVMFFPLQNTCMTAAPTLSRPSPDSLYGLRNEQQIAPNGTNVGSIYAISVETGKTLWKYEQRAAMMSLTSTAGGLVFGGDTNGRFRAFDQRNGRILWEVNLGSPISGYPVSFAVNGKQYVAVSTGSSLTAMGANRLTPELSPSLGNNLFVFALPN
;
A
#
# COMPACT_ATOMS: atom_id res chain seq x y z
N MET A 1 -13.88 15.42 -56.29
CA MET A 1 -12.93 15.53 -57.39
C MET A 1 -11.82 14.54 -57.14
N ALA A 2 -11.87 13.48 -57.89
CA ALA A 2 -10.87 12.69 -58.59
C ALA A 2 -9.58 12.26 -57.87
N THR A 3 -9.54 10.99 -57.55
CA THR A 3 -8.35 10.11 -57.49
C THR A 3 -7.59 10.09 -58.80
N PRO A 4 -6.29 9.70 -58.84
CA PRO A 4 -6.02 8.50 -59.63
C PRO A 4 -5.12 7.45 -58.93
N THR A 5 -5.57 6.22 -59.11
CA THR A 5 -4.84 4.95 -59.07
C THR A 5 -3.74 4.85 -60.12
N LEU A 6 -2.65 4.17 -59.84
CA LEU A 6 -1.77 3.55 -60.82
C LEU A 6 -1.30 2.16 -60.36
N HIS A 7 -1.77 1.17 -61.12
CA HIS A 7 -1.29 -0.21 -61.18
C HIS A 7 0.02 -0.28 -61.98
N GLY A 8 0.92 -1.20 -61.56
CA GLY A 8 2.08 -1.60 -62.35
C GLY A 8 2.57 -2.98 -61.91
N ALA A 9 2.13 -4.00 -62.62
CA ALA A 9 2.63 -5.37 -62.55
C ALA A 9 3.78 -5.56 -63.50
N LEU A 10 4.81 -6.34 -63.12
CA LEU A 10 5.73 -7.07 -64.02
C LEU A 10 6.44 -8.17 -63.19
N THR A 11 6.08 -9.39 -63.41
CA THR A 11 6.61 -10.57 -64.13
C THR A 11 8.00 -11.08 -63.75
N ASN A 12 7.97 -12.36 -63.36
CA ASN A 12 8.91 -13.43 -63.24
C ASN A 12 10.25 -13.35 -63.99
N GLY A 13 11.32 -13.82 -63.36
CA GLY A 13 12.60 -14.18 -63.97
C GLY A 13 13.38 -15.13 -63.04
N SER A 14 13.26 -16.45 -63.34
CA SER A 14 14.03 -17.54 -62.72
C SER A 14 15.46 -17.54 -63.22
N GLY A 15 16.43 -17.70 -62.33
CA GLY A 15 17.83 -17.90 -62.71
C GLY A 15 18.61 -18.59 -61.58
N THR A 16 18.65 -19.92 -61.63
CA THR A 16 19.50 -20.75 -60.78
C THR A 16 20.94 -20.72 -61.27
N ALA A 17 21.87 -20.28 -60.45
CA ALA A 17 23.31 -20.48 -60.66
C ALA A 17 23.89 -21.19 -59.42
N SER A 18 24.20 -22.50 -59.60
CA SER A 18 24.90 -23.35 -58.68
C SER A 18 26.41 -23.07 -58.73
N LEU A 19 27.02 -22.62 -57.69
CA LEU A 19 28.46 -22.51 -57.49
C LEU A 19 28.89 -23.59 -56.46
N THR A 20 29.46 -24.67 -56.99
CA THR A 20 30.11 -25.71 -56.21
C THR A 20 31.53 -25.25 -55.84
N VAL A 21 31.76 -24.91 -54.58
CA VAL A 21 33.10 -24.71 -54.03
C VAL A 21 33.56 -26.03 -53.37
N ARG A 22 34.57 -26.66 -53.93
CA ARG A 22 35.30 -27.80 -53.33
C ARG A 22 36.29 -27.27 -52.30
N THR A 23 36.12 -27.60 -51.04
CA THR A 23 37.13 -27.38 -49.99
C THR A 23 37.88 -28.72 -49.74
N PRO A 24 39.19 -28.71 -49.56
CA PRO A 24 39.97 -29.91 -49.28
C PRO A 24 39.84 -30.31 -47.82
N LEU A 25 39.63 -31.62 -47.62
CA LEU A 25 39.60 -32.27 -46.31
C LEU A 25 41.02 -32.29 -45.70
N VAL A 26 41.20 -31.46 -44.64
CA VAL A 26 42.35 -31.60 -43.74
C VAL A 26 41.97 -32.57 -42.63
N ARG A 27 42.68 -33.70 -42.58
CA ARG A 27 42.55 -34.70 -41.46
C ARG A 27 43.20 -34.11 -40.21
N ILE A 28 42.40 -33.79 -39.20
CA ILE A 28 42.85 -33.44 -37.85
C ILE A 28 42.91 -34.72 -37.01
N PRO A 29 44.00 -35.03 -36.30
CA PRO A 29 44.06 -36.19 -35.41
C PRO A 29 43.18 -35.93 -34.18
N LYS A 30 42.47 -36.98 -33.71
CA LYS A 30 41.61 -36.97 -32.54
C LYS A 30 42.43 -36.63 -31.29
N PRO A 31 42.09 -35.54 -30.55
CA PRO A 31 42.60 -35.36 -29.20
C PRO A 31 41.85 -36.32 -28.26
N VAL A 32 42.59 -37.06 -27.44
CA VAL A 32 42.09 -37.81 -26.29
C VAL A 32 41.58 -36.74 -25.29
N LEU A 33 40.25 -36.65 -25.14
CA LEU A 33 39.61 -35.80 -24.17
C LEU A 33 39.71 -36.47 -22.80
N LEU A 34 40.71 -36.05 -22.01
CA LEU A 34 40.76 -36.38 -20.57
C LEU A 34 39.71 -35.50 -19.89
N ALA A 35 38.52 -36.07 -19.59
CA ALA A 35 37.47 -35.40 -18.82
C ALA A 35 37.94 -35.24 -17.37
N LEU A 36 38.57 -34.12 -17.05
CA LEU A 36 38.71 -33.66 -15.69
C LEU A 36 37.30 -33.21 -15.22
N LEU A 37 36.61 -34.09 -14.51
CA LEU A 37 35.46 -33.76 -13.69
C LEU A 37 35.93 -32.79 -12.60
N PHE A 38 35.83 -31.46 -12.87
CA PHE A 38 35.76 -30.49 -11.81
C PHE A 38 34.41 -30.66 -11.12
N ALA A 39 34.39 -31.41 -10.02
CA ALA A 39 33.36 -31.27 -9.03
C ALA A 39 33.45 -29.86 -8.50
N ALA A 40 32.63 -28.95 -9.03
CA ALA A 40 32.36 -27.67 -8.36
C ALA A 40 31.85 -28.03 -6.96
N PRO A 41 32.41 -27.49 -5.89
CA PRO A 41 31.79 -27.68 -4.60
C PRO A 41 30.38 -27.04 -4.74
N LEU A 42 29.34 -27.86 -4.58
CA LEU A 42 28.04 -27.36 -4.17
C LEU A 42 28.32 -26.46 -2.99
N ALA A 43 28.19 -25.13 -3.16
CA ALA A 43 28.18 -24.19 -2.07
C ALA A 43 27.12 -24.73 -1.12
N GLY A 44 27.58 -25.35 -0.03
CA GLY A 44 26.71 -25.87 1.00
C GLY A 44 25.83 -24.74 1.44
N ALA A 45 24.51 -24.89 1.35
CA ALA A 45 23.58 -24.05 2.06
C ALA A 45 24.14 -23.95 3.48
N GLN A 46 24.52 -22.75 3.89
CA GLN A 46 24.93 -22.52 5.27
C GLN A 46 23.78 -23.03 6.12
N VAL A 47 23.99 -24.09 6.91
CA VAL A 47 22.99 -24.61 7.84
C VAL A 47 22.80 -23.47 8.84
N ARG A 48 21.76 -22.63 8.59
CA ARG A 48 21.27 -21.71 9.60
C ARG A 48 20.82 -22.57 10.78
N GLY A 49 20.98 -22.09 11.99
CA GLY A 49 20.48 -22.76 13.20
C GLY A 49 19.00 -23.14 13.06
N ASP A 50 18.47 -23.91 13.99
CA ASP A 50 17.06 -24.31 13.97
C ASP A 50 16.18 -23.06 13.88
N PHE A 51 15.28 -23.01 12.87
CA PHE A 51 14.33 -21.91 12.69
C PHE A 51 13.44 -21.79 13.94
N VAL A 52 13.42 -20.62 14.57
CA VAL A 52 12.56 -20.35 15.72
C VAL A 52 11.18 -19.91 15.23
N PRO A 53 10.10 -20.64 15.57
CA PRO A 53 8.76 -20.28 15.12
C PRO A 53 8.31 -18.92 15.65
N VAL A 54 7.79 -18.07 14.76
CA VAL A 54 7.29 -16.74 15.13
C VAL A 54 6.00 -16.85 15.93
N THR A 55 5.91 -16.14 17.05
CA THR A 55 4.79 -16.16 17.98
C THR A 55 4.09 -14.80 18.08
N ASP A 56 2.88 -14.75 18.64
CA ASP A 56 2.18 -13.49 18.92
C ASP A 56 3.01 -12.56 19.80
N ALA A 57 3.74 -13.09 20.77
CA ALA A 57 4.62 -12.29 21.64
C ALA A 57 5.75 -11.60 20.85
N MET A 58 6.32 -12.29 19.86
CA MET A 58 7.33 -11.71 18.96
C MET A 58 6.72 -10.65 18.03
N LEU A 59 5.50 -10.84 17.54
CA LEU A 59 4.79 -9.86 16.72
C LEU A 59 4.40 -8.61 17.51
N GLN A 60 4.06 -8.76 18.80
CA GLN A 60 3.76 -7.64 19.70
C GLN A 60 5.01 -6.85 20.08
N ASN A 61 6.14 -7.53 20.25
CA ASN A 61 7.42 -6.92 20.61
C ASN A 61 8.56 -7.55 19.80
N PRO A 62 8.69 -7.19 18.50
CA PRO A 62 9.70 -7.75 17.62
C PRO A 62 11.11 -7.33 18.04
N ASP A 63 12.09 -8.25 17.86
CA ASP A 63 13.51 -7.91 18.05
C ASP A 63 13.85 -6.65 17.23
N PRO A 64 14.67 -5.72 17.77
CA PRO A 64 15.13 -4.55 17.02
C PRO A 64 15.70 -4.86 15.64
N ALA A 65 16.36 -6.01 15.47
CA ALA A 65 16.95 -6.44 14.21
C ALA A 65 15.92 -6.87 13.16
N ASP A 66 14.71 -7.24 13.58
CA ASP A 66 13.69 -7.83 12.71
C ASP A 66 12.65 -6.82 12.23
N TRP A 67 12.01 -7.18 11.08
CA TRP A 67 10.87 -6.48 10.50
C TRP A 67 9.80 -7.50 10.14
N LEU A 68 8.96 -7.91 11.14
CA LEU A 68 8.11 -9.11 11.06
C LEU A 68 6.75 -8.91 10.38
N MET A 69 6.37 -7.67 10.08
CA MET A 69 5.09 -7.38 9.43
C MET A 69 5.13 -6.04 8.69
N TRP A 70 4.05 -5.76 7.95
CA TRP A 70 3.85 -4.46 7.33
C TRP A 70 3.99 -3.35 8.36
N ARG A 71 4.79 -2.36 8.13
CA ARG A 71 5.13 -1.27 9.07
C ARG A 71 5.77 -1.69 10.39
N ARG A 72 6.38 -2.88 10.47
CA ARG A 72 7.17 -3.46 11.56
C ARG A 72 6.39 -3.91 12.79
N THR A 73 5.43 -3.13 13.28
CA THR A 73 4.68 -3.36 14.52
C THR A 73 3.17 -3.33 14.29
N LEU A 74 2.38 -3.94 15.17
CA LEU A 74 0.92 -4.07 15.06
C LEU A 74 0.19 -2.72 15.08
N ASP A 75 0.82 -1.69 15.65
CA ASP A 75 0.37 -0.30 15.69
C ASP A 75 0.68 0.51 14.41
N LEU A 76 1.34 -0.12 13.44
CA LEU A 76 1.68 0.41 12.11
C LEU A 76 2.61 1.65 12.11
N TRP A 77 3.45 1.82 13.12
CA TRP A 77 4.31 2.99 13.21
C TRP A 77 5.34 3.11 12.07
N GLY A 78 5.79 1.98 11.49
CA GLY A 78 6.85 2.02 10.47
C GLY A 78 8.17 2.55 11.03
N TYR A 79 8.44 2.29 12.29
CA TYR A 79 9.57 2.79 13.05
C TYR A 79 10.57 1.68 13.38
N SER A 80 11.86 1.93 13.15
CA SER A 80 12.95 1.05 13.58
C SER A 80 13.64 1.60 14.85
N PRO A 81 13.81 0.79 15.90
CA PRO A 81 14.54 1.22 17.11
C PRO A 81 16.07 1.21 16.95
N LEU A 82 16.60 0.83 15.80
CA LEU A 82 18.03 0.79 15.51
C LEU A 82 18.64 2.20 15.43
N THR A 83 19.88 2.33 15.88
CA THR A 83 20.61 3.60 16.03
C THR A 83 22.00 3.64 15.40
N GLU A 84 22.51 2.53 14.83
CA GLU A 84 23.84 2.51 14.21
C GLU A 84 23.92 3.52 13.07
N ILE A 85 22.87 3.62 12.25
CA ILE A 85 22.74 4.67 11.24
C ILE A 85 22.00 5.84 11.87
N ASP A 86 22.67 6.95 12.03
CA ASP A 86 22.15 8.15 12.67
C ASP A 86 22.43 9.43 11.86
N ARG A 87 22.07 10.57 12.43
CA ARG A 87 22.26 11.90 11.80
C ARG A 87 23.71 12.31 11.62
N GLY A 88 24.63 11.68 12.33
CA GLY A 88 26.06 12.01 12.32
C GLY A 88 26.86 11.22 11.27
N ASN A 89 26.29 10.10 10.77
CA ASN A 89 27.01 9.20 9.87
C ASN A 89 26.20 8.77 8.64
N VAL A 90 24.94 9.19 8.50
CA VAL A 90 24.08 8.77 7.38
C VAL A 90 24.59 9.20 6.00
N ASP A 91 25.43 10.23 5.92
CA ASP A 91 26.11 10.68 4.69
C ASP A 91 27.14 9.67 4.18
N GLU A 92 27.59 8.74 5.02
CA GLU A 92 28.48 7.65 4.67
C GLU A 92 27.76 6.41 4.10
N LEU A 93 26.41 6.37 4.11
CA LEU A 93 25.63 5.24 3.58
C LEU A 93 26.00 4.90 2.14
N LYS A 94 26.22 3.60 1.89
CA LYS A 94 26.51 3.05 0.57
C LYS A 94 25.61 1.88 0.25
N MET A 95 25.30 1.72 -1.02
CA MET A 95 24.64 0.52 -1.53
C MET A 95 25.58 -0.68 -1.33
N VAL A 96 25.10 -1.70 -0.63
CA VAL A 96 25.89 -2.93 -0.38
C VAL A 96 25.51 -4.04 -1.33
N TRP A 97 24.24 -4.10 -1.75
CA TRP A 97 23.80 -5.00 -2.79
C TRP A 97 22.50 -4.51 -3.44
N THR A 98 22.18 -5.02 -4.62
CA THR A 98 20.92 -4.80 -5.32
C THR A 98 20.48 -6.08 -6.03
N ARG A 99 19.16 -6.22 -6.22
CA ARG A 99 18.55 -7.32 -6.94
C ARG A 99 17.47 -6.82 -7.88
N ALA A 100 17.51 -7.28 -9.14
CA ALA A 100 16.42 -7.08 -10.08
C ALA A 100 15.19 -7.87 -9.61
N LEU A 101 14.02 -7.24 -9.67
CA LEU A 101 12.72 -7.81 -9.29
C LEU A 101 11.90 -8.16 -10.54
N GLY A 102 10.83 -8.93 -10.33
CA GLY A 102 9.88 -9.26 -11.39
C GLY A 102 9.21 -8.02 -12.01
N PRO A 103 8.79 -8.11 -13.29
CA PRO A 103 8.03 -7.03 -13.92
C PRO A 103 6.63 -6.91 -13.32
N GLY A 104 6.05 -5.70 -13.37
CA GLY A 104 4.71 -5.39 -12.87
C GLY A 104 4.71 -4.17 -11.97
N ILE A 105 3.56 -3.90 -11.36
CA ILE A 105 3.39 -2.80 -10.42
C ILE A 105 4.05 -3.18 -9.09
N GLN A 106 5.02 -2.37 -8.65
CA GLN A 106 5.83 -2.64 -7.47
C GLN A 106 5.38 -1.79 -6.28
N GLU A 107 4.79 -2.45 -5.30
CA GLU A 107 4.32 -1.83 -4.05
C GLU A 107 4.64 -2.71 -2.83
N GLY A 108 5.60 -3.65 -2.96
CA GLY A 108 5.92 -4.64 -1.95
C GLY A 108 6.69 -4.11 -0.74
N THR A 109 6.42 -4.69 0.41
CA THR A 109 7.14 -4.47 1.66
C THR A 109 7.99 -5.69 1.99
N PRO A 110 9.32 -5.56 2.18
CA PRO A 110 10.13 -6.66 2.69
C PRO A 110 9.73 -7.01 4.13
N LEU A 111 9.68 -8.31 4.46
CA LEU A 111 9.80 -8.78 5.84
C LEU A 111 11.24 -9.23 6.09
N VAL A 112 11.73 -9.05 7.30
CA VAL A 112 13.05 -9.55 7.70
C VAL A 112 12.93 -10.30 9.02
N TYR A 113 13.38 -11.55 9.01
CA TYR A 113 13.43 -12.39 10.19
C TYR A 113 14.70 -13.24 10.20
N ASP A 114 15.44 -13.21 11.31
CA ASP A 114 16.66 -13.99 11.52
C ASP A 114 17.65 -13.92 10.33
N GLY A 115 17.88 -12.70 9.81
CA GLY A 115 18.78 -12.45 8.69
C GLY A 115 18.27 -12.96 7.33
N VAL A 116 17.01 -13.34 7.19
CA VAL A 116 16.34 -13.64 5.92
C VAL A 116 15.41 -12.50 5.55
N LEU A 117 15.53 -11.98 4.33
CA LEU A 117 14.64 -11.00 3.76
C LEU A 117 13.65 -11.71 2.83
N TYR A 118 12.37 -11.68 3.18
CA TYR A 118 11.28 -12.20 2.38
C TYR A 118 10.63 -11.06 1.61
N PHE A 119 10.50 -11.22 0.30
CA PHE A 119 10.02 -10.15 -0.55
C PHE A 119 8.84 -10.56 -1.44
N PRO A 120 7.68 -9.87 -1.34
CA PRO A 120 6.57 -10.06 -2.27
C PRO A 120 6.86 -9.29 -3.56
N ASN A 121 7.16 -10.00 -4.63
CA ASN A 121 7.30 -9.39 -5.96
C ASN A 121 5.93 -9.28 -6.65
N PRO A 122 5.82 -8.45 -7.68
CA PRO A 122 4.65 -8.43 -8.54
C PRO A 122 4.28 -9.82 -9.08
N SER A 123 2.98 -10.06 -9.27
CA SER A 123 2.42 -11.31 -9.80
C SER A 123 2.70 -12.53 -8.93
N ASP A 124 2.55 -12.36 -7.63
CA ASP A 124 2.62 -13.40 -6.60
C ASP A 124 3.89 -14.28 -6.70
N LEU A 125 5.03 -13.62 -6.92
CA LEU A 125 6.34 -14.21 -6.79
C LEU A 125 6.93 -13.85 -5.42
N VAL A 126 7.11 -14.83 -4.55
CA VAL A 126 7.75 -14.65 -3.24
C VAL A 126 9.20 -15.13 -3.30
N GLN A 127 10.13 -14.30 -2.84
CA GLN A 127 11.55 -14.63 -2.76
C GLN A 127 12.04 -14.52 -1.32
N ALA A 128 12.87 -15.48 -0.89
CA ALA A 128 13.68 -15.38 0.32
C ALA A 128 15.14 -15.13 -0.06
N LEU A 129 15.72 -14.09 0.52
CA LEU A 129 17.07 -13.64 0.25
C LEU A 129 17.88 -13.67 1.56
N ASP A 130 19.16 -13.95 1.47
CA ASP A 130 20.07 -13.60 2.56
C ASP A 130 20.11 -12.08 2.71
N ALA A 131 19.69 -11.57 3.85
CA ALA A 131 19.46 -10.14 4.03
C ALA A 131 20.76 -9.30 4.00
N ALA A 132 21.92 -9.91 4.32
CA ALA A 132 23.21 -9.24 4.30
C ALA A 132 23.85 -9.19 2.89
N THR A 133 23.56 -10.19 2.03
CA THR A 133 24.25 -10.37 0.73
C THR A 133 23.36 -10.27 -0.49
N GLY A 134 22.03 -10.38 -0.34
CA GLY A 134 21.06 -10.44 -1.44
C GLY A 134 21.04 -11.77 -2.21
N ASN A 135 21.77 -12.78 -1.75
CA ASN A 135 21.77 -14.11 -2.37
C ASN A 135 20.40 -14.77 -2.25
N LEU A 136 19.90 -15.35 -3.35
CA LEU A 136 18.64 -16.07 -3.35
C LEU A 136 18.79 -17.36 -2.54
N LEU A 137 17.90 -17.53 -1.56
CA LEU A 137 17.79 -18.77 -0.79
C LEU A 137 16.76 -19.71 -1.43
N TRP A 138 15.57 -19.18 -1.72
CA TRP A 138 14.51 -19.85 -2.45
C TRP A 138 13.55 -18.86 -3.09
N GLU A 139 12.77 -19.32 -4.06
CA GLU A 139 11.63 -18.56 -4.61
C GLU A 139 10.43 -19.48 -4.81
N TYR A 140 9.25 -18.90 -4.65
CA TYR A 140 7.97 -19.53 -4.96
C TYR A 140 7.20 -18.61 -5.92
N ARG A 141 6.72 -19.19 -7.01
CA ARG A 141 5.88 -18.50 -8.00
C ARG A 141 4.54 -19.19 -8.08
N ARG A 142 3.48 -18.45 -7.76
CA ARG A 142 2.13 -18.94 -7.96
C ARG A 142 1.79 -18.97 -9.45
N ALA A 143 1.14 -20.07 -9.89
CA ALA A 143 0.62 -20.19 -11.25
C ALA A 143 -0.73 -19.46 -11.33
N LEU A 144 -0.69 -18.16 -11.69
CA LEU A 144 -1.91 -17.36 -11.84
C LEU A 144 -2.67 -17.72 -13.12
N PRO A 145 -4.03 -17.66 -13.12
CA PRO A 145 -4.86 -17.85 -14.31
C PRO A 145 -4.52 -16.83 -15.41
N SER A 146 -4.49 -17.29 -16.66
CA SER A 146 -4.13 -16.44 -17.81
C SER A 146 -5.20 -15.38 -18.14
N ASP A 147 -6.44 -15.58 -17.70
CA ASP A 147 -7.58 -14.68 -17.88
C ASP A 147 -7.75 -13.68 -16.73
N LEU A 148 -6.87 -13.72 -15.72
CA LEU A 148 -6.99 -12.87 -14.52
C LEU A 148 -7.10 -11.38 -14.84
N SER A 149 -6.34 -10.89 -15.84
CA SER A 149 -6.38 -9.48 -16.25
C SER A 149 -7.69 -9.03 -16.91
N GLU A 150 -8.57 -9.95 -17.29
CA GLU A 150 -9.90 -9.64 -17.80
C GLU A 150 -10.86 -9.22 -16.67
N TYR A 151 -10.60 -9.69 -15.45
CA TYR A 151 -11.45 -9.48 -14.27
C TYR A 151 -10.81 -8.58 -13.22
N PHE A 152 -9.50 -8.39 -13.27
CA PHE A 152 -8.75 -7.64 -12.29
C PHE A 152 -7.78 -6.65 -12.96
N PRO A 153 -8.02 -5.31 -12.85
CA PRO A 153 -7.25 -4.32 -13.61
C PRO A 153 -5.77 -4.21 -13.18
N VAL A 154 -5.42 -4.68 -12.00
CA VAL A 154 -4.05 -4.58 -11.43
C VAL A 154 -3.55 -5.90 -10.83
N PRO A 155 -3.56 -7.00 -11.58
CA PRO A 155 -3.32 -8.35 -11.05
C PRO A 155 -1.87 -8.60 -10.60
N SER A 156 -0.98 -7.64 -10.79
CA SER A 156 0.43 -7.77 -10.37
C SER A 156 0.74 -7.20 -9.00
N ILE A 157 -0.21 -6.50 -8.35
CA ILE A 157 0.05 -5.86 -7.05
C ILE A 157 0.05 -6.92 -5.94
N ASN A 158 1.18 -6.99 -5.21
CA ASN A 158 1.30 -7.69 -3.92
C ASN A 158 2.07 -6.77 -2.97
N ARG A 159 1.43 -6.35 -1.85
CA ARG A 159 2.00 -5.34 -0.94
C ARG A 159 2.67 -5.93 0.28
N ASN A 160 2.18 -7.05 0.78
CA ASN A 160 2.58 -7.51 2.11
C ASN A 160 2.46 -9.03 2.27
N LEU A 161 3.40 -9.57 3.04
CA LEU A 161 3.38 -10.93 3.59
C LEU A 161 3.14 -10.87 5.09
N ALA A 162 2.67 -11.96 5.69
CA ALA A 162 2.74 -12.18 7.12
C ALA A 162 3.63 -13.39 7.42
N ILE A 163 4.19 -13.44 8.64
CA ILE A 163 4.96 -14.59 9.12
C ILE A 163 4.39 -15.04 10.47
N TYR A 164 4.12 -16.34 10.61
CA TYR A 164 3.63 -16.92 11.85
C TYR A 164 4.01 -18.40 11.96
N GLY A 165 4.39 -18.85 13.16
CA GLY A 165 4.97 -20.18 13.29
C GLY A 165 6.20 -20.33 12.41
N ASP A 166 6.24 -21.34 11.57
CA ASP A 166 7.27 -21.62 10.58
C ASP A 166 6.80 -21.34 9.14
N THR A 167 5.76 -20.49 8.97
CA THR A 167 5.16 -20.21 7.66
C THR A 167 5.15 -18.73 7.31
N LEU A 168 5.34 -18.47 6.01
CA LEU A 168 4.97 -17.21 5.37
C LEU A 168 3.58 -17.33 4.79
N ILE A 169 2.75 -16.32 5.01
CA ILE A 169 1.35 -16.30 4.62
C ILE A 169 1.15 -15.14 3.65
N ASP A 170 0.44 -15.40 2.56
CA ASP A 170 0.14 -14.42 1.53
C ASP A 170 -1.28 -14.58 1.00
N THR A 171 -1.81 -13.51 0.40
CA THR A 171 -3.06 -13.50 -0.34
C THR A 171 -2.78 -13.25 -1.81
N SER A 172 -3.30 -14.10 -2.69
CA SER A 172 -3.01 -14.01 -4.11
C SER A 172 -4.04 -13.21 -4.90
N SER A 173 -3.61 -12.73 -6.06
CA SER A 173 -4.45 -11.99 -7.00
C SER A 173 -5.63 -12.82 -7.56
N ASP A 174 -5.55 -14.16 -7.55
CA ASP A 174 -6.63 -15.08 -7.91
C ASP A 174 -7.52 -15.48 -6.73
N ASP A 175 -7.44 -14.70 -5.64
CA ASP A 175 -8.26 -14.77 -4.43
C ASP A 175 -8.10 -16.07 -3.63
N TYR A 176 -6.84 -16.48 -3.45
CA TYR A 176 -6.44 -17.52 -2.51
C TYR A 176 -5.68 -16.95 -1.32
N LEU A 177 -5.86 -17.57 -0.17
CA LEU A 177 -4.96 -17.48 0.98
C LEU A 177 -4.05 -18.69 0.96
N TYR A 178 -2.74 -18.52 1.06
CA TYR A 178 -1.80 -19.63 1.03
C TYR A 178 -0.63 -19.41 2.00
N ALA A 179 -0.03 -20.52 2.44
CA ALA A 179 1.13 -20.49 3.32
C ALA A 179 2.30 -21.30 2.72
N LEU A 180 3.48 -20.70 2.81
CA LEU A 180 4.76 -21.29 2.41
C LEU A 180 5.58 -21.63 3.65
N ASP A 181 6.30 -22.72 3.60
CA ASP A 181 7.37 -23.02 4.56
C ASP A 181 8.42 -21.90 4.52
N ALA A 182 8.67 -21.22 5.64
CA ALA A 182 9.56 -20.07 5.68
C ALA A 182 11.03 -20.40 5.35
N VAL A 183 11.47 -21.63 5.59
CA VAL A 183 12.84 -22.09 5.34
C VAL A 183 13.04 -22.54 3.90
N THR A 184 12.05 -23.22 3.31
CA THR A 184 12.21 -23.91 2.01
C THR A 184 11.38 -23.31 0.87
N GLY A 185 10.44 -22.42 1.15
CA GLY A 185 9.50 -21.85 0.17
C GLY A 185 8.45 -22.84 -0.35
N LYS A 186 8.34 -24.03 0.22
CA LYS A 186 7.36 -25.03 -0.23
C LYS A 186 5.97 -24.68 0.25
N LEU A 187 4.98 -24.81 -0.65
CA LEU A 187 3.57 -24.67 -0.30
C LEU A 187 3.18 -25.68 0.79
N ARG A 188 2.62 -25.18 1.88
CA ARG A 188 2.12 -25.96 3.02
C ARG A 188 0.62 -26.21 2.91
N TRP A 189 -0.14 -25.15 2.64
CA TRP A 189 -1.58 -25.19 2.43
C TRP A 189 -2.04 -24.00 1.60
N GLU A 190 -3.21 -24.12 0.98
CA GLU A 190 -3.91 -23.02 0.29
C GLU A 190 -5.43 -23.19 0.39
N HIS A 191 -6.14 -22.08 0.47
CA HIS A 191 -7.61 -22.01 0.52
C HIS A 191 -8.11 -20.97 -0.46
N ARG A 192 -9.06 -21.35 -1.31
CA ARG A 192 -9.75 -20.40 -2.18
C ARG A 192 -10.76 -19.61 -1.33
N LEU A 193 -10.63 -18.29 -1.31
CA LEU A 193 -11.48 -17.40 -0.52
C LEU A 193 -12.75 -16.99 -1.27
N PHE A 194 -12.61 -16.69 -2.57
CA PHE A 194 -13.70 -16.30 -3.44
C PHE A 194 -13.39 -16.64 -4.90
N ASP A 195 -14.30 -16.34 -5.82
CA ASP A 195 -14.06 -16.45 -7.26
C ASP A 195 -13.62 -15.09 -7.81
N TYR A 196 -12.35 -14.97 -8.23
CA TYR A 196 -11.82 -13.73 -8.80
C TYR A 196 -12.63 -13.23 -10.02
N ARG A 197 -13.28 -14.15 -10.78
CA ARG A 197 -14.18 -13.80 -11.91
C ARG A 197 -15.43 -13.07 -11.48
N ARG A 198 -15.70 -13.04 -10.19
CA ARG A 198 -16.81 -12.32 -9.58
C ARG A 198 -16.32 -11.07 -8.83
N GLY A 199 -15.22 -10.46 -9.28
CA GLY A 199 -14.76 -9.16 -8.83
C GLY A 199 -14.15 -9.09 -7.43
N ALA A 200 -13.72 -10.22 -6.87
CA ALA A 200 -12.95 -10.22 -5.63
C ALA A 200 -11.45 -10.12 -5.93
N GLN A 201 -10.73 -9.29 -5.17
CA GLN A 201 -9.31 -9.01 -5.43
C GLN A 201 -8.53 -8.79 -4.13
N HIS A 202 -7.33 -9.37 -4.07
CA HIS A 202 -6.38 -9.11 -3.01
C HIS A 202 -5.16 -8.34 -3.53
N THR A 203 -4.90 -7.18 -2.89
CA THR A 203 -3.70 -6.37 -3.13
C THR A 203 -3.02 -5.95 -1.84
N SER A 204 -3.66 -6.17 -0.67
CA SER A 204 -3.19 -5.68 0.63
C SER A 204 -2.17 -6.59 1.28
N GLY A 205 -2.43 -7.90 1.29
CA GLY A 205 -1.81 -8.87 2.16
C GLY A 205 -2.42 -8.89 3.57
N PRO A 206 -2.05 -9.89 4.38
CA PRO A 206 -2.63 -10.14 5.70
C PRO A 206 -1.85 -9.49 6.85
N ILE A 207 -2.50 -9.40 8.03
CA ILE A 207 -1.85 -9.20 9.33
C ILE A 207 -2.16 -10.38 10.25
N ILE A 208 -1.30 -10.63 11.22
CA ILE A 208 -1.58 -11.63 12.28
C ILE A 208 -2.10 -10.91 13.53
N ALA A 209 -3.28 -11.31 13.96
CA ALA A 209 -3.94 -10.79 15.17
C ALA A 209 -4.30 -11.97 16.10
N ASN A 210 -3.49 -12.19 17.13
CA ASN A 210 -3.69 -13.25 18.13
C ASN A 210 -3.91 -14.65 17.50
N GLY A 211 -2.93 -15.10 16.70
CA GLY A 211 -2.97 -16.38 16.01
C GLY A 211 -3.97 -16.47 14.84
N LYS A 212 -4.52 -15.32 14.41
CA LYS A 212 -5.47 -15.25 13.29
C LYS A 212 -4.88 -14.42 12.15
N ILE A 213 -5.05 -14.88 10.93
CA ILE A 213 -4.77 -14.13 9.71
C ILE A 213 -5.97 -13.25 9.43
N VAL A 214 -5.80 -11.93 9.50
CA VAL A 214 -6.87 -10.99 9.14
C VAL A 214 -6.51 -10.30 7.84
N SER A 215 -7.41 -10.35 6.86
CA SER A 215 -7.24 -9.70 5.56
C SER A 215 -8.56 -9.09 5.06
N GLY A 216 -8.46 -7.93 4.43
CA GLY A 216 -9.51 -7.34 3.63
C GLY A 216 -9.23 -7.52 2.15
N ARG A 217 -10.16 -7.09 1.30
CA ARG A 217 -10.02 -7.17 -0.16
C ARG A 217 -10.67 -6.00 -0.87
N GLY A 218 -10.31 -5.79 -2.14
CA GLY A 218 -11.12 -5.07 -3.11
C GLY A 218 -12.32 -5.90 -3.50
N CYS A 219 -13.42 -5.26 -3.88
CA CYS A 219 -14.60 -5.93 -4.38
C CYS A 219 -15.25 -5.08 -5.47
N GLU A 220 -15.29 -5.64 -6.67
CA GLU A 220 -15.91 -5.02 -7.83
C GLU A 220 -17.43 -5.30 -7.86
N PRO A 221 -18.20 -4.58 -8.68
CA PRO A 221 -19.67 -4.73 -8.73
C PRO A 221 -20.16 -6.15 -8.93
N GLU A 222 -19.48 -6.95 -9.75
CA GLU A 222 -19.84 -8.32 -10.07
C GLU A 222 -19.80 -9.27 -8.87
N GLY A 223 -18.99 -8.93 -7.86
CA GLY A 223 -18.88 -9.69 -6.61
C GLY A 223 -20.06 -9.51 -5.69
N SER A 224 -20.86 -8.46 -5.90
CA SER A 224 -21.91 -8.02 -5.00
C SER A 224 -21.43 -7.88 -3.54
N PRO A 225 -22.26 -7.68 -2.55
CA PRO A 225 -21.84 -7.55 -1.17
C PRO A 225 -21.09 -8.76 -0.59
N ALA A 226 -21.26 -9.95 -1.20
CA ALA A 226 -20.59 -11.17 -0.73
C ALA A 226 -19.07 -11.13 -0.89
N ALA A 227 -18.54 -10.36 -1.85
CA ALA A 227 -17.11 -10.16 -2.04
C ALA A 227 -16.53 -9.03 -1.15
N CYS A 228 -17.38 -8.11 -0.69
CA CYS A 228 -16.98 -6.95 0.12
C CYS A 228 -16.88 -7.35 1.60
N VAL A 229 -15.79 -8.00 1.97
CA VAL A 229 -15.60 -8.58 3.31
C VAL A 229 -14.19 -8.36 3.86
N ILE A 230 -14.11 -8.34 5.20
CA ILE A 230 -12.89 -8.59 5.95
C ILE A 230 -13.05 -9.99 6.56
N MET A 231 -12.00 -10.79 6.53
CA MET A 231 -12.02 -12.19 6.96
C MET A 231 -10.92 -12.48 7.96
N ALA A 232 -11.16 -13.45 8.83
CA ALA A 232 -10.11 -14.05 9.62
C ALA A 232 -10.04 -15.55 9.40
N HIS A 233 -8.80 -16.06 9.41
CA HIS A 233 -8.48 -17.47 9.28
C HIS A 233 -7.51 -17.88 10.39
N ASP A 234 -7.54 -19.13 10.79
CA ASP A 234 -6.54 -19.68 11.70
C ASP A 234 -5.14 -19.61 11.06
N ALA A 235 -4.16 -19.04 11.77
CA ALA A 235 -2.84 -18.77 11.20
C ALA A 235 -2.00 -20.03 10.93
N ARG A 236 -2.40 -21.21 11.44
CA ARG A 236 -1.70 -22.46 11.25
C ARG A 236 -2.33 -23.34 10.18
N THR A 237 -3.67 -23.32 10.09
CA THR A 237 -4.42 -24.22 9.20
C THR A 237 -4.98 -23.50 7.97
N GLY A 238 -5.16 -22.16 8.03
CA GLY A 238 -5.84 -21.38 7.01
C GLY A 238 -7.36 -21.54 7.01
N GLU A 239 -7.95 -22.28 7.97
CA GLU A 239 -9.40 -22.44 8.08
C GLU A 239 -10.08 -21.10 8.43
N GLU A 240 -11.21 -20.79 7.75
CA GLU A 240 -11.97 -19.58 8.00
C GLU A 240 -12.60 -19.63 9.40
N LEU A 241 -12.38 -18.56 10.19
CA LEU A 241 -12.93 -18.40 11.54
C LEU A 241 -14.15 -17.50 11.54
N TRP A 242 -14.06 -16.36 10.83
CA TRP A 242 -15.16 -15.44 10.67
C TRP A 242 -15.03 -14.59 9.41
N ARG A 243 -16.14 -14.01 9.01
CA ARG A 243 -16.28 -13.13 7.85
C ARG A 243 -17.20 -11.98 8.21
N ARG A 244 -16.73 -10.73 8.01
CA ARG A 244 -17.50 -9.51 8.25
C ARG A 244 -17.68 -8.73 6.96
N ARG A 245 -18.91 -8.46 6.57
CA ARG A 245 -19.24 -7.58 5.45
C ARG A 245 -18.82 -6.14 5.79
N THR A 246 -18.31 -5.43 4.80
CA THR A 246 -18.00 -3.99 4.85
C THR A 246 -19.19 -3.13 4.39
N ILE A 247 -20.25 -3.77 3.92
CA ILE A 247 -21.53 -3.19 3.52
C ILE A 247 -22.60 -3.65 4.50
N ALA A 248 -23.33 -2.71 5.10
CA ALA A 248 -24.45 -3.05 5.97
C ALA A 248 -25.57 -3.77 5.19
N ALA A 249 -25.96 -4.95 5.65
CA ALA A 249 -27.09 -5.67 5.05
C ALA A 249 -28.42 -4.97 5.35
N PRO A 250 -29.46 -5.16 4.52
CA PRO A 250 -30.75 -4.49 4.72
C PRO A 250 -31.37 -4.65 6.12
N ASN A 251 -31.12 -5.78 6.77
CA ASN A 251 -31.67 -6.11 8.08
C ASN A 251 -30.67 -5.95 9.25
N GLU A 252 -29.49 -5.36 8.99
CA GLU A 252 -28.47 -5.08 10.00
C GLU A 252 -28.48 -3.60 10.41
N PRO A 253 -27.90 -3.24 11.56
CA PRO A 253 -27.67 -1.84 11.91
C PRO A 253 -26.93 -1.09 10.79
N GLY A 254 -27.50 0.05 10.37
CA GLY A 254 -26.97 0.82 9.24
C GLY A 254 -27.48 0.37 7.86
N GLY A 255 -28.29 -0.67 7.76
CA GLY A 255 -28.85 -1.13 6.49
C GLY A 255 -29.77 -0.10 5.82
N ASP A 256 -30.47 0.70 6.61
CA ASP A 256 -31.31 1.82 6.17
C ASP A 256 -30.53 3.00 5.57
N SER A 257 -29.23 3.08 5.84
CA SER A 257 -28.33 4.11 5.27
C SER A 257 -28.18 4.00 3.73
N TRP A 258 -28.62 2.90 3.12
CA TRP A 258 -28.59 2.64 1.69
C TRP A 258 -29.92 2.97 0.98
N GLY A 259 -30.92 3.51 1.72
CA GLY A 259 -32.26 3.77 1.18
C GLY A 259 -32.93 2.46 0.75
N ASP A 260 -33.64 2.52 -0.39
CA ASP A 260 -34.42 1.40 -0.92
C ASP A 260 -33.59 0.40 -1.78
N LEU A 261 -32.27 0.51 -1.80
CA LEU A 261 -31.42 -0.40 -2.56
C LEU A 261 -31.48 -1.81 -1.98
N THR A 262 -31.73 -2.78 -2.85
CA THR A 262 -31.63 -4.21 -2.52
C THR A 262 -30.20 -4.57 -2.15
N ASP A 263 -30.01 -5.76 -1.58
CA ASP A 263 -28.66 -6.20 -1.16
C ASP A 263 -27.72 -6.33 -2.36
N GLU A 264 -28.23 -6.82 -3.50
CA GLU A 264 -27.46 -7.00 -4.74
C GLU A 264 -27.07 -5.68 -5.43
N GLU A 265 -27.74 -4.57 -5.10
CA GLU A 265 -27.43 -3.24 -5.62
C GLU A 265 -26.39 -2.48 -4.78
N ARG A 266 -25.90 -3.08 -3.71
CA ARG A 266 -24.92 -2.46 -2.80
C ARG A 266 -23.53 -2.97 -3.13
N TRP A 267 -22.64 -2.10 -3.64
CA TRP A 267 -21.37 -2.51 -4.23
C TRP A 267 -20.17 -1.79 -3.66
N HIS A 268 -18.99 -2.39 -3.89
CA HIS A 268 -17.67 -1.78 -3.93
C HIS A 268 -17.28 -0.99 -2.66
N VAL A 269 -17.46 -1.62 -1.50
CA VAL A 269 -16.90 -1.09 -0.25
C VAL A 269 -15.75 -2.02 0.17
N GLY A 270 -14.61 -1.90 -0.50
CA GLY A 270 -13.44 -2.73 -0.24
C GLY A 270 -12.67 -2.31 1.01
N SER A 271 -11.83 -3.22 1.50
CA SER A 271 -10.81 -2.96 2.53
C SER A 271 -9.48 -3.46 1.96
N TRP A 272 -8.81 -2.64 1.17
CA TRP A 272 -7.72 -3.05 0.30
C TRP A 272 -6.32 -2.67 0.81
N LEU A 273 -6.19 -2.34 2.11
CA LEU A 273 -4.90 -2.13 2.76
C LEU A 273 -4.87 -2.83 4.13
N VAL A 274 -3.66 -3.07 4.63
CA VAL A 274 -3.41 -3.83 5.85
C VAL A 274 -3.95 -3.11 7.08
N PRO A 275 -4.76 -3.76 7.93
CA PRO A 275 -5.28 -3.16 9.17
C PRO A 275 -4.22 -3.09 10.27
N SER A 276 -4.47 -2.31 11.34
CA SER A 276 -3.74 -2.37 12.60
C SER A 276 -4.46 -3.25 13.62
N TYR A 277 -3.73 -3.70 14.64
CA TYR A 277 -4.27 -4.55 15.70
C TYR A 277 -3.82 -4.08 17.07
N ASP A 278 -4.75 -3.93 17.99
CA ASP A 278 -4.50 -3.68 19.41
C ASP A 278 -4.70 -4.98 20.22
N PRO A 279 -3.63 -5.60 20.73
CA PRO A 279 -3.74 -6.83 21.51
C PRO A 279 -4.38 -6.64 22.88
N GLU A 280 -4.34 -5.44 23.46
CA GLU A 280 -4.94 -5.16 24.77
C GLU A 280 -6.46 -5.08 24.68
N LEU A 281 -6.97 -4.37 23.66
CA LEU A 281 -8.41 -4.25 23.41
C LEU A 281 -8.96 -5.43 22.59
N ASN A 282 -8.08 -6.25 22.01
CA ASN A 282 -8.39 -7.30 21.05
C ASN A 282 -9.20 -6.78 19.84
N LEU A 283 -8.80 -5.59 19.33
CA LEU A 283 -9.48 -4.91 18.24
C LEU A 283 -8.58 -4.79 17.01
N VAL A 284 -9.15 -5.14 15.84
CA VAL A 284 -8.58 -4.87 14.52
C VAL A 284 -9.19 -3.58 13.97
N PHE A 285 -8.35 -2.63 13.55
CA PHE A 285 -8.80 -1.37 12.96
C PHE A 285 -8.58 -1.41 11.45
N ALA A 286 -9.66 -1.61 10.73
CA ALA A 286 -9.67 -1.69 9.28
C ALA A 286 -10.31 -0.44 8.65
N GLY A 287 -9.88 -0.11 7.44
CA GLY A 287 -10.45 0.97 6.67
C GLY A 287 -11.21 0.50 5.45
N THR A 288 -12.23 1.25 5.05
CA THR A 288 -13.05 0.93 3.90
C THR A 288 -12.93 1.97 2.79
N SER A 289 -13.18 1.53 1.55
CA SER A 289 -13.16 2.38 0.36
C SER A 289 -14.51 3.03 0.07
N VAL A 290 -14.56 3.82 -1.01
CA VAL A 290 -15.78 4.38 -1.58
C VAL A 290 -16.70 3.27 -2.09
N THR A 291 -18.01 3.52 -2.13
CA THR A 291 -18.95 2.67 -2.89
C THR A 291 -19.09 3.16 -4.34
N SER A 292 -19.39 2.25 -5.27
CA SER A 292 -19.58 2.55 -6.70
C SER A 292 -21.07 2.66 -7.06
N PRO A 293 -21.46 3.63 -7.95
CA PRO A 293 -20.62 4.72 -8.45
C PRO A 293 -20.32 5.77 -7.37
N ALA A 294 -19.23 6.51 -7.54
CA ALA A 294 -18.85 7.55 -6.60
C ALA A 294 -19.90 8.69 -6.53
N PRO A 295 -20.45 9.23 -7.64
CA PRO A 295 -21.55 10.20 -7.59
C PRO A 295 -22.85 9.59 -7.05
N LYS A 296 -23.21 9.93 -5.82
CA LYS A 296 -24.31 9.29 -5.09
C LYS A 296 -25.71 9.58 -5.65
N PHE A 297 -25.90 10.68 -6.44
CA PHE A 297 -27.18 10.90 -7.13
C PHE A 297 -27.51 9.76 -8.12
N ALA A 298 -26.49 9.08 -8.64
CA ALA A 298 -26.64 7.94 -9.54
C ALA A 298 -26.86 6.60 -8.78
N LEU A 299 -26.79 6.60 -7.44
CA LEU A 299 -27.02 5.42 -6.60
C LEU A 299 -28.41 5.52 -5.92
N ALA A 300 -28.50 6.01 -4.69
CA ALA A 300 -29.76 6.20 -3.97
C ALA A 300 -29.96 7.63 -3.45
N GLY A 301 -29.15 8.58 -3.93
CA GLY A 301 -29.25 10.01 -3.58
C GLY A 301 -28.08 10.51 -2.75
N ASN A 302 -27.91 11.83 -2.76
CA ASN A 302 -26.81 12.50 -2.06
C ASN A 302 -27.03 12.64 -0.54
N ASP A 303 -28.19 12.23 -0.05
CA ASP A 303 -28.64 12.34 1.35
C ASP A 303 -28.46 11.04 2.16
N LYS A 304 -27.88 10.00 1.57
CA LYS A 304 -27.67 8.71 2.20
C LYS A 304 -26.23 8.55 2.69
N GLN A 305 -26.01 7.74 3.71
CA GLN A 305 -24.68 7.50 4.30
C GLN A 305 -23.95 6.30 3.70
N TYR A 306 -24.66 5.30 3.16
CA TYR A 306 -24.08 4.11 2.52
C TYR A 306 -23.07 3.35 3.41
N LEU A 307 -23.48 3.02 4.65
CA LEU A 307 -22.58 2.38 5.62
C LEU A 307 -22.11 0.99 5.15
N TYR A 308 -20.81 0.67 5.25
CA TYR A 308 -19.76 1.42 5.97
C TYR A 308 -18.70 1.97 5.01
N HIS A 309 -19.05 2.60 3.90
CA HIS A 309 -18.00 3.16 3.03
C HIS A 309 -17.24 4.29 3.73
N ASN A 310 -15.99 4.48 3.35
CA ASN A 310 -15.05 5.50 3.87
C ASN A 310 -15.03 5.58 5.41
N SER A 311 -15.00 4.42 6.04
CA SER A 311 -15.07 4.31 7.49
C SER A 311 -13.80 3.68 8.09
N THR A 312 -13.55 3.97 9.34
CA THR A 312 -12.75 3.13 10.22
C THR A 312 -13.68 2.17 10.93
N LEU A 313 -13.41 0.87 10.84
CA LEU A 313 -14.10 -0.18 11.55
C LEU A 313 -13.18 -0.72 12.64
N ALA A 314 -13.65 -0.76 13.90
CA ALA A 314 -13.01 -1.50 14.97
C ALA A 314 -13.72 -2.84 15.12
N LEU A 315 -13.03 -3.91 14.77
CA LEU A 315 -13.57 -5.27 14.76
C LEU A 315 -13.00 -6.05 15.93
N ASN A 316 -13.85 -6.77 16.66
CA ASN A 316 -13.37 -7.77 17.60
C ASN A 316 -12.59 -8.85 16.84
N ALA A 317 -11.33 -9.09 17.21
CA ALA A 317 -10.44 -10.00 16.48
C ALA A 317 -10.89 -11.47 16.55
N ASP A 318 -11.69 -11.85 17.55
CA ASP A 318 -12.16 -13.24 17.71
C ASP A 318 -13.46 -13.52 16.94
N THR A 319 -14.34 -12.50 16.78
CA THR A 319 -15.70 -12.71 16.24
C THR A 319 -15.95 -11.96 14.93
N GLY A 320 -15.13 -10.96 14.59
CA GLY A 320 -15.36 -10.06 13.45
C GLY A 320 -16.54 -9.09 13.68
N GLU A 321 -17.10 -8.99 14.89
CA GLU A 321 -18.14 -8.03 15.20
C GLU A 321 -17.61 -6.60 15.16
N ILE A 322 -18.38 -5.67 14.58
CA ILE A 322 -18.08 -4.24 14.63
C ILE A 322 -18.39 -3.74 16.03
N VAL A 323 -17.35 -3.41 16.81
CA VAL A 323 -17.48 -2.83 18.15
C VAL A 323 -17.86 -1.36 18.06
N TRP A 324 -17.22 -0.65 17.13
CA TRP A 324 -17.58 0.71 16.75
C TRP A 324 -17.10 1.00 15.32
N TYR A 325 -17.68 2.03 14.71
CA TYR A 325 -17.22 2.57 13.45
C TYR A 325 -17.22 4.10 13.48
N TYR A 326 -16.39 4.69 12.61
CA TYR A 326 -16.38 6.14 12.35
C TYR A 326 -16.32 6.38 10.86
N GLN A 327 -17.37 7.01 10.29
CA GLN A 327 -17.42 7.38 8.89
C GLN A 327 -16.74 8.75 8.69
N HIS A 328 -15.67 8.79 7.89
CA HIS A 328 -14.86 9.98 7.68
C HIS A 328 -15.54 11.00 6.75
N ILE A 329 -16.24 10.53 5.75
CA ILE A 329 -16.95 11.34 4.76
C ILE A 329 -17.92 10.46 3.96
N VAL A 330 -19.05 11.03 3.52
CA VAL A 330 -19.84 10.46 2.42
C VAL A 330 -19.17 10.87 1.11
N ASP A 331 -18.55 9.92 0.44
CA ASP A 331 -17.66 10.16 -0.70
C ASP A 331 -18.42 10.14 -2.03
N HIS A 332 -18.21 11.17 -2.83
CA HIS A 332 -18.79 11.34 -4.16
C HIS A 332 -17.73 11.38 -5.28
N TRP A 333 -16.42 11.16 -4.97
CA TRP A 333 -15.30 11.50 -5.86
C TRP A 333 -14.21 10.45 -5.97
N ASP A 334 -14.37 9.27 -5.37
CA ASP A 334 -13.30 8.25 -5.21
C ASP A 334 -12.19 8.74 -4.24
N LEU A 335 -12.58 9.08 -3.02
CA LEU A 335 -11.67 9.49 -1.95
C LEU A 335 -11.59 8.44 -0.83
N ASP A 336 -11.19 7.23 -1.17
CA ASP A 336 -11.05 6.06 -0.28
C ASP A 336 -10.37 6.33 1.06
N HIS A 337 -10.77 5.56 2.11
CA HIS A 337 -10.20 5.65 3.46
C HIS A 337 -9.64 4.31 4.01
N PRO A 338 -8.91 3.48 3.23
CA PRO A 338 -8.39 2.20 3.72
C PRO A 338 -6.99 2.29 4.36
N TYR A 339 -6.35 3.48 4.41
CA TYR A 339 -4.93 3.63 4.75
C TYR A 339 -4.62 3.39 6.21
N GLU A 340 -3.33 3.43 6.57
CA GLU A 340 -2.84 3.09 7.89
C GLU A 340 -3.51 3.90 9.01
N ARG A 341 -3.81 3.19 10.10
CA ARG A 341 -4.32 3.72 11.36
C ARG A 341 -3.26 3.51 12.41
N LEU A 342 -2.63 4.61 12.84
CA LEU A 342 -1.57 4.57 13.84
C LEU A 342 -2.20 4.46 15.23
N LEU A 343 -1.80 3.45 16.00
CA LEU A 343 -2.26 3.27 17.38
C LEU A 343 -1.24 3.90 18.33
N VAL A 344 -1.66 4.90 19.09
CA VAL A 344 -0.76 5.68 19.94
C VAL A 344 -1.36 5.89 21.32
N GLU A 345 -0.51 5.91 22.34
CA GLU A 345 -0.84 6.44 23.67
C GLU A 345 -0.19 7.81 23.81
N THR A 346 -0.99 8.82 24.00
CA THR A 346 -0.52 10.21 23.98
C THR A 346 -1.32 11.11 24.92
N THR A 347 -0.71 12.23 25.27
CA THR A 347 -1.43 13.37 25.80
C THR A 347 -2.18 14.05 24.67
N VAL A 348 -3.48 14.34 24.83
CA VAL A 348 -4.29 15.04 23.83
C VAL A 348 -4.39 16.51 24.21
N ALA A 349 -3.79 17.40 23.39
CA ALA A 349 -3.77 18.85 23.62
C ALA A 349 -3.81 19.62 22.30
N PRO A 350 -4.90 19.49 21.48
CA PRO A 350 -4.95 20.05 20.13
C PRO A 350 -4.74 21.55 20.11
N ASP A 351 -3.81 22.02 19.27
CA ASP A 351 -3.52 23.44 19.06
C ASP A 351 -4.67 24.10 18.30
N ARG A 352 -5.40 24.99 18.98
CA ARG A 352 -6.60 25.67 18.46
C ARG A 352 -6.31 26.61 17.26
N ASN A 353 -5.05 26.92 16.98
CA ASN A 353 -4.69 27.76 15.83
C ASN A 353 -4.48 26.93 14.56
N GLU A 354 -4.17 25.63 14.69
CA GLU A 354 -3.90 24.75 13.55
C GLU A 354 -4.94 23.64 13.37
N VAL A 355 -5.54 23.15 14.47
CA VAL A 355 -6.55 22.11 14.43
C VAL A 355 -7.93 22.72 14.21
N THR A 356 -8.56 22.38 13.08
CA THR A 356 -9.79 23.01 12.62
C THR A 356 -11.03 22.55 13.40
N TRP A 357 -11.12 21.23 13.65
CA TRP A 357 -12.28 20.64 14.31
C TRP A 357 -11.83 19.93 15.58
N ILE A 358 -12.38 20.32 16.72
CA ILE A 358 -12.00 19.83 18.03
C ILE A 358 -13.27 19.50 18.80
N ASN A 359 -13.31 18.31 19.39
CA ASN A 359 -14.39 17.96 20.32
C ASN A 359 -14.30 18.85 21.57
N PRO A 360 -15.35 19.60 21.90
CA PRO A 360 -15.34 20.51 23.04
C PRO A 360 -15.22 19.80 24.40
N ARG A 361 -15.42 18.45 24.45
CA ARG A 361 -15.23 17.64 25.66
C ARG A 361 -13.78 17.27 25.92
N VAL A 362 -12.89 17.41 24.92
CA VAL A 362 -11.46 17.14 25.10
C VAL A 362 -10.86 18.05 26.14
N GLN A 363 -10.34 17.45 27.21
CA GLN A 363 -9.58 18.16 28.22
C GLN A 363 -8.11 18.16 27.83
N SER A 364 -7.57 19.36 27.55
CA SER A 364 -6.18 19.50 27.15
C SER A 364 -5.24 18.94 28.23
N GLY A 365 -4.33 18.07 27.84
CA GLY A 365 -3.40 17.40 28.74
C GLY A 365 -3.88 16.03 29.24
N GLU A 366 -5.04 15.55 28.79
CA GLU A 366 -5.55 14.22 29.14
C GLU A 366 -4.79 13.11 28.38
N GLN A 367 -4.41 12.06 29.11
CA GLN A 367 -3.82 10.85 28.52
C GLN A 367 -4.89 10.02 27.84
N ARG A 368 -4.70 9.66 26.57
CA ARG A 368 -5.62 8.86 25.78
C ARG A 368 -4.91 7.80 24.96
N LYS A 369 -5.56 6.66 24.76
CA LYS A 369 -5.22 5.71 23.71
C LYS A 369 -6.00 6.10 22.47
N VAL A 370 -5.29 6.44 21.38
CA VAL A 370 -5.92 6.98 20.18
C VAL A 370 -5.63 6.14 18.94
N VAL A 371 -6.55 6.19 17.98
CA VAL A 371 -6.33 5.86 16.58
C VAL A 371 -6.14 7.19 15.85
N THR A 372 -5.00 7.40 15.22
CA THR A 372 -4.69 8.68 14.58
C THR A 372 -4.01 8.48 13.22
N GLY A 373 -3.93 9.55 12.44
CA GLY A 373 -3.26 9.59 11.14
C GLY A 373 -4.13 10.16 10.03
N ILE A 374 -3.71 9.92 8.79
CA ILE A 374 -4.46 10.31 7.59
C ILE A 374 -5.02 9.03 6.96
N PRO A 375 -6.25 8.62 7.32
CA PRO A 375 -6.79 7.32 6.95
C PRO A 375 -7.25 7.24 5.50
N GLY A 376 -7.28 8.36 4.77
CA GLY A 376 -7.86 8.40 3.43
C GLY A 376 -7.31 9.47 2.50
N LYS A 377 -7.84 9.44 1.28
CA LYS A 377 -7.44 10.32 0.16
C LYS A 377 -7.73 11.80 0.42
N THR A 378 -8.62 12.15 1.35
CA THR A 378 -8.92 13.56 1.69
C THR A 378 -7.73 14.34 2.21
N GLY A 379 -6.68 13.66 2.71
CA GLY A 379 -5.52 14.34 3.30
C GLY A 379 -5.83 15.01 4.65
N ILE A 380 -6.86 14.55 5.34
CA ILE A 380 -7.27 15.07 6.66
C ILE A 380 -6.71 14.14 7.74
N VAL A 381 -6.05 14.72 8.73
CA VAL A 381 -5.65 14.01 9.96
C VAL A 381 -6.87 13.89 10.85
N TYR A 382 -7.12 12.68 11.32
CA TYR A 382 -8.13 12.39 12.34
C TYR A 382 -7.47 11.81 13.58
N THR A 383 -8.04 12.08 14.74
CA THR A 383 -7.69 11.45 16.01
C THR A 383 -8.97 11.05 16.74
N LEU A 384 -9.12 9.76 16.98
CA LEU A 384 -10.27 9.14 17.61
C LEU A 384 -9.83 8.43 18.89
N ASP A 385 -10.69 8.33 19.89
CA ASP A 385 -10.48 7.45 21.02
C ASP A 385 -10.48 5.99 20.54
N ARG A 386 -9.44 5.24 20.87
CA ARG A 386 -9.20 3.90 20.34
C ARG A 386 -10.22 2.85 20.81
N ALA A 387 -10.73 3.00 22.03
CA ALA A 387 -11.67 2.05 22.61
C ALA A 387 -13.12 2.29 22.14
N THR A 388 -13.49 3.54 21.89
CA THR A 388 -14.89 3.93 21.68
C THR A 388 -15.20 4.49 20.30
N GLY A 389 -14.17 4.91 19.54
CA GLY A 389 -14.36 5.64 18.29
C GLY A 389 -14.76 7.10 18.46
N GLU A 390 -14.79 7.63 19.71
CA GLU A 390 -15.13 9.03 19.96
C GLU A 390 -14.20 9.95 19.15
N PHE A 391 -14.79 10.88 18.39
CA PHE A 391 -14.06 11.93 17.71
C PHE A 391 -13.39 12.85 18.71
N LEU A 392 -12.07 13.06 18.57
CA LEU A 392 -11.31 13.97 19.43
C LEU A 392 -10.94 15.24 18.69
N TRP A 393 -10.33 15.12 17.52
CA TRP A 393 -10.02 16.25 16.66
C TRP A 393 -9.67 15.82 15.23
N ALA A 394 -9.79 16.78 14.29
CA ALA A 394 -9.32 16.61 12.93
C ALA A 394 -8.86 17.94 12.31
N ARG A 395 -7.99 17.84 11.29
CA ARG A 395 -7.54 19.00 10.51
C ARG A 395 -7.11 18.60 9.09
N PRO A 396 -7.33 19.46 8.08
CA PRO A 396 -6.77 19.28 6.75
C PRO A 396 -5.25 19.52 6.73
N THR A 397 -4.54 18.89 5.80
CA THR A 397 -3.10 19.11 5.56
C THR A 397 -2.85 19.76 4.20
N VAL A 398 -3.41 19.21 3.13
CA VAL A 398 -3.33 19.75 1.78
C VAL A 398 -4.61 20.51 1.43
N GLN A 399 -4.63 21.16 0.26
CA GLN A 399 -5.84 21.83 -0.21
C GLN A 399 -6.97 20.81 -0.38
N GLN A 400 -8.12 21.10 0.24
CA GLN A 400 -9.34 20.32 0.09
C GLN A 400 -10.57 21.25 0.02
N ASN A 401 -11.58 20.84 -0.72
CA ASN A 401 -12.87 21.53 -0.81
C ASN A 401 -14.06 20.56 -0.77
N VAL A 402 -13.83 19.31 -0.41
CA VAL A 402 -14.87 18.28 -0.35
C VAL A 402 -15.59 18.24 1.00
N LEU A 403 -14.88 18.56 2.08
CA LEU A 403 -15.42 18.62 3.43
C LEU A 403 -15.63 20.07 3.84
N GLN A 404 -16.87 20.41 4.23
CA GLN A 404 -17.22 21.72 4.74
C GLN A 404 -16.93 21.84 6.24
N SER A 405 -17.35 20.84 7.02
CA SER A 405 -17.18 20.85 8.48
C SER A 405 -17.25 19.43 9.07
N ILE A 406 -16.76 19.30 10.29
CA ILE A 406 -17.00 18.16 11.17
C ILE A 406 -17.63 18.71 12.45
N ASP A 407 -18.77 18.13 12.86
CA ASP A 407 -19.38 18.45 14.16
C ASP A 407 -18.46 17.98 15.28
N GLY A 408 -18.09 18.88 16.17
CA GLY A 408 -17.11 18.56 17.22
C GLY A 408 -17.63 17.54 18.25
N LEU A 409 -18.95 17.46 18.49
CA LEU A 409 -19.51 16.53 19.48
C LEU A 409 -19.76 15.13 18.92
N THR A 410 -20.28 15.05 17.70
CA THR A 410 -20.65 13.79 17.07
C THR A 410 -19.53 13.22 16.17
N GLY A 411 -18.66 14.10 15.67
CA GLY A 411 -17.68 13.74 14.65
C GLY A 411 -18.28 13.64 13.23
N GLU A 412 -19.57 13.94 13.05
CA GLU A 412 -20.24 13.83 11.77
C GLU A 412 -19.68 14.85 10.74
N ALA A 413 -19.35 14.34 9.58
CA ALA A 413 -18.78 15.14 8.49
C ALA A 413 -19.90 15.72 7.61
N THR A 414 -19.84 17.03 7.36
CA THR A 414 -20.70 17.70 6.38
C THR A 414 -19.93 17.92 5.10
N VAL A 415 -20.43 17.35 4.01
CA VAL A 415 -19.88 17.51 2.67
C VAL A 415 -20.15 18.92 2.15
N ASN A 416 -19.20 19.49 1.40
CA ASN A 416 -19.37 20.77 0.74
C ASN A 416 -20.42 20.67 -0.40
N PRO A 417 -21.56 21.36 -0.33
CA PRO A 417 -22.60 21.30 -1.36
C PRO A 417 -22.13 21.71 -2.76
N ASP A 418 -21.16 22.64 -2.85
CA ASP A 418 -20.63 23.12 -4.12
C ASP A 418 -19.74 22.07 -4.83
N ALA A 419 -19.28 21.06 -4.11
CA ALA A 419 -18.51 19.93 -4.65
C ALA A 419 -19.40 18.77 -5.09
N LEU A 420 -20.69 18.75 -4.74
CA LEU A 420 -21.61 17.66 -5.07
C LEU A 420 -22.03 17.68 -6.54
N PHE A 421 -22.20 16.48 -7.08
CA PHE A 421 -22.83 16.27 -8.38
C PHE A 421 -24.32 15.99 -8.21
N VAL A 422 -25.12 16.48 -9.15
CA VAL A 422 -26.57 16.25 -9.20
C VAL A 422 -27.07 15.75 -10.56
N GLU A 423 -26.20 15.76 -11.59
CA GLU A 423 -26.52 15.28 -12.93
C GLU A 423 -25.27 14.83 -13.70
N VAL A 424 -25.48 14.01 -14.72
CA VAL A 424 -24.44 13.54 -15.63
C VAL A 424 -23.83 14.70 -16.40
N GLY A 425 -22.51 14.70 -16.54
CA GLY A 425 -21.76 15.73 -17.28
C GLY A 425 -21.54 17.03 -16.51
N GLN A 426 -22.08 17.20 -15.29
CA GLN A 426 -21.86 18.39 -14.47
C GLN A 426 -20.40 18.45 -14.02
N GLU A 427 -19.67 19.44 -14.46
CA GLU A 427 -18.27 19.64 -14.06
C GLU A 427 -18.16 20.31 -12.70
N ARG A 428 -17.24 19.80 -11.87
CA ARG A 428 -16.85 20.36 -10.58
C ARG A 428 -15.33 20.39 -10.45
N PHE A 429 -14.82 21.44 -9.82
CA PHE A 429 -13.43 21.54 -9.40
C PHE A 429 -13.30 20.95 -8.00
N ILE A 430 -12.53 19.87 -7.86
CA ILE A 430 -12.41 19.05 -6.65
C ILE A 430 -10.96 19.00 -6.20
N CYS A 431 -10.73 19.21 -4.93
CA CYS A 431 -9.46 19.00 -4.25
C CYS A 431 -9.68 18.10 -3.02
N PRO A 432 -8.84 17.11 -2.81
CA PRO A 432 -7.79 16.61 -3.69
C PRO A 432 -8.33 15.78 -4.88
N THR A 433 -7.44 15.26 -5.74
CA THR A 433 -7.81 14.35 -6.84
C THR A 433 -8.24 12.98 -6.31
N SER A 434 -8.73 12.10 -7.19
CA SER A 434 -8.97 10.67 -6.90
C SER A 434 -7.69 9.89 -6.55
N LEU A 435 -6.49 10.41 -6.86
CA LEU A 435 -5.24 9.91 -6.31
C LEU A 435 -4.97 10.39 -4.87
N GLY A 436 -5.74 11.37 -4.41
CA GLY A 436 -5.76 11.86 -3.03
C GLY A 436 -4.69 12.87 -2.66
N GLY A 437 -4.93 13.54 -1.56
CA GLY A 437 -3.92 14.27 -0.80
C GLY A 437 -2.93 13.31 -0.12
N LYS A 438 -3.39 12.11 0.20
CA LYS A 438 -2.61 10.92 0.56
C LYS A 438 -3.16 9.72 -0.21
N ASN A 439 -2.31 8.74 -0.47
CA ASN A 439 -2.71 7.46 -1.03
C ASN A 439 -2.03 6.32 -0.24
N TRP A 440 -1.92 5.10 -0.78
CA TRP A 440 -1.30 3.95 -0.16
C TRP A 440 0.16 4.17 0.30
N PRO A 441 1.01 5.06 -0.30
CA PRO A 441 2.31 5.35 0.29
C PRO A 441 2.15 5.77 1.75
N SER A 442 2.75 4.97 2.65
CA SER A 442 2.50 5.11 4.08
C SER A 442 3.37 6.17 4.73
N GLY A 443 2.79 6.83 5.72
CA GLY A 443 3.53 7.63 6.69
C GLY A 443 4.32 6.77 7.68
N THR A 444 4.91 7.41 8.65
CA THR A 444 5.59 6.77 9.79
C THR A 444 5.39 7.60 11.05
N LEU A 445 5.42 6.96 12.21
CA LEU A 445 5.42 7.63 13.51
C LEU A 445 6.75 7.37 14.20
N SER A 446 7.43 8.42 14.62
CA SER A 446 8.63 8.30 15.43
C SER A 446 8.30 8.32 16.92
N ALA A 447 8.86 7.36 17.65
CA ALA A 447 8.84 7.36 19.11
C ALA A 447 9.56 8.59 19.71
N LEU A 448 10.49 9.20 18.96
CA LEU A 448 11.20 10.41 19.36
C LEU A 448 10.29 11.63 19.25
N GLY A 449 9.63 12.00 20.34
CA GLY A 449 8.72 13.16 20.43
C GLY A 449 7.32 12.91 19.87
N GLN A 450 6.94 11.67 19.58
CA GLN A 450 5.64 11.29 19.03
C GLN A 450 5.24 12.15 17.83
N VAL A 451 6.05 12.09 16.76
CA VAL A 451 5.86 12.84 15.54
C VAL A 451 5.43 11.90 14.41
N MET A 452 4.31 12.21 13.78
CA MET A 452 3.84 11.57 12.54
C MET A 452 4.45 12.27 11.33
N PHE A 453 4.93 11.50 10.36
CA PHE A 453 5.42 11.99 9.07
C PHE A 453 4.59 11.39 7.97
N PHE A 454 3.94 12.23 7.14
CA PHE A 454 3.10 11.77 6.05
C PHE A 454 3.61 12.26 4.70
N PRO A 455 3.72 11.35 3.70
CA PRO A 455 3.92 11.74 2.31
C PRO A 455 2.58 12.20 1.73
N LEU A 456 2.52 13.42 1.22
CA LEU A 456 1.29 14.03 0.73
C LEU A 456 1.45 14.58 -0.68
N GLN A 457 0.32 14.72 -1.39
CA GLN A 457 0.22 15.30 -2.72
C GLN A 457 -0.73 16.48 -2.72
N ASN A 458 -0.30 17.62 -3.25
CA ASN A 458 -1.12 18.82 -3.35
C ASN A 458 -1.69 18.96 -4.77
N THR A 459 -2.76 18.23 -5.05
CA THR A 459 -3.35 18.10 -6.38
C THR A 459 -4.86 18.27 -6.34
N CYS A 460 -5.45 18.73 -7.47
CA CYS A 460 -6.88 18.89 -7.65
C CYS A 460 -7.31 18.23 -8.98
N MET A 461 -8.61 18.20 -9.26
CA MET A 461 -9.15 17.69 -10.53
C MET A 461 -10.37 18.47 -10.95
N THR A 462 -10.60 18.54 -12.27
CA THR A 462 -11.92 18.80 -12.83
C THR A 462 -12.58 17.47 -13.09
N ALA A 463 -13.71 17.21 -12.45
CA ALA A 463 -14.40 15.92 -12.53
C ALA A 463 -15.84 16.10 -12.97
N ALA A 464 -16.38 15.09 -13.69
CA ALA A 464 -17.78 15.05 -14.07
C ALA A 464 -18.31 13.61 -14.07
N PRO A 465 -19.55 13.37 -13.60
CA PRO A 465 -20.21 12.08 -13.70
C PRO A 465 -20.41 11.65 -15.15
N THR A 466 -20.19 10.37 -15.42
CA THR A 466 -20.36 9.75 -16.75
C THR A 466 -21.57 8.85 -16.82
N LEU A 467 -22.14 8.46 -15.69
CA LEU A 467 -23.23 7.51 -15.57
C LEU A 467 -24.40 8.10 -14.81
N SER A 468 -25.61 7.78 -15.28
CA SER A 468 -26.86 8.02 -14.55
C SER A 468 -27.31 6.80 -13.73
N ARG A 469 -26.65 5.65 -13.92
CA ARG A 469 -26.88 4.38 -13.20
C ARG A 469 -25.58 3.62 -13.07
N PRO A 470 -25.45 2.75 -12.06
CA PRO A 470 -24.32 1.86 -11.91
C PRO A 470 -24.06 1.03 -13.19
N SER A 471 -22.78 0.88 -13.57
CA SER A 471 -22.37 0.06 -14.71
C SER A 471 -21.00 -0.55 -14.44
N PRO A 472 -20.80 -1.84 -14.72
CA PRO A 472 -19.48 -2.49 -14.63
C PRO A 472 -18.40 -1.83 -15.50
N ASP A 473 -18.80 -1.24 -16.63
CA ASP A 473 -17.86 -0.61 -17.58
C ASP A 473 -17.21 0.67 -17.06
N SER A 474 -17.71 1.25 -15.96
CA SER A 474 -17.16 2.46 -15.35
C SER A 474 -17.33 2.43 -13.84
N LEU A 475 -16.41 1.75 -13.19
CA LEU A 475 -16.43 1.46 -11.75
C LEU A 475 -16.79 2.67 -10.87
N TYR A 476 -16.15 3.79 -11.09
CA TYR A 476 -16.40 5.00 -10.28
C TYR A 476 -17.45 5.94 -10.89
N GLY A 477 -17.82 5.75 -12.15
CA GLY A 477 -18.80 6.60 -12.83
C GLY A 477 -18.35 8.06 -13.00
N LEU A 478 -17.04 8.31 -13.02
CA LEU A 478 -16.42 9.64 -13.12
C LEU A 478 -15.39 9.69 -14.25
N ARG A 479 -15.42 10.75 -15.07
CA ARG A 479 -14.24 11.21 -15.77
C ARG A 479 -13.56 12.30 -14.94
N ASN A 480 -12.24 12.35 -14.93
CA ASN A 480 -11.49 13.40 -14.25
C ASN A 480 -10.26 13.82 -15.04
N GLU A 481 -9.92 15.08 -14.92
CA GLU A 481 -8.69 15.68 -15.39
C GLU A 481 -7.91 16.23 -14.19
N GLN A 482 -6.76 15.64 -13.93
CA GLN A 482 -5.94 15.98 -12.76
C GLN A 482 -5.04 17.17 -13.04
N GLN A 483 -4.82 17.99 -12.03
CA GLN A 483 -3.92 19.15 -12.06
C GLN A 483 -3.28 19.40 -10.71
N ILE A 484 -2.18 20.17 -10.71
CA ILE A 484 -1.56 20.63 -9.47
C ILE A 484 -2.51 21.65 -8.82
N ALA A 485 -2.58 21.66 -7.49
CA ALA A 485 -3.41 22.62 -6.77
C ALA A 485 -3.02 24.08 -7.12
N PRO A 486 -3.98 25.00 -7.26
CA PRO A 486 -3.74 26.36 -7.74
C PRO A 486 -2.75 27.19 -6.89
N ASN A 487 -2.55 26.80 -5.63
CA ASN A 487 -1.70 27.50 -4.68
C ASN A 487 -0.21 27.10 -4.74
N GLY A 488 0.21 26.28 -5.71
CA GLY A 488 1.58 25.82 -5.79
C GLY A 488 1.98 25.23 -7.12
N THR A 489 3.28 24.90 -7.24
CA THR A 489 3.88 24.21 -8.39
C THR A 489 4.41 22.82 -8.03
N ASN A 490 4.46 22.50 -6.74
CA ASN A 490 4.93 21.24 -6.20
C ASN A 490 3.78 20.25 -6.05
N VAL A 491 4.04 18.97 -6.39
CA VAL A 491 3.11 17.87 -6.17
C VAL A 491 3.35 17.25 -4.80
N GLY A 492 4.60 16.92 -4.49
CA GLY A 492 4.96 16.15 -3.30
C GLY A 492 5.31 17.00 -2.09
N SER A 493 4.94 16.50 -0.91
CA SER A 493 5.36 17.08 0.36
C SER A 493 5.49 16.01 1.45
N ILE A 494 6.25 16.35 2.51
CA ILE A 494 6.25 15.63 3.79
C ILE A 494 5.78 16.62 4.86
N TYR A 495 4.81 16.22 5.65
CA TYR A 495 4.39 16.95 6.84
C TYR A 495 4.84 16.18 8.07
N ALA A 496 5.54 16.87 8.99
CA ALA A 496 5.83 16.39 10.34
C ALA A 496 4.80 16.99 11.29
N ILE A 497 3.98 16.14 11.90
CA ILE A 497 2.83 16.54 12.71
C ILE A 497 2.96 15.95 14.10
N SER A 498 2.85 16.78 15.14
CA SER A 498 2.79 16.33 16.52
C SER A 498 1.52 15.50 16.76
N VAL A 499 1.65 14.32 17.33
CA VAL A 499 0.49 13.50 17.74
C VAL A 499 -0.32 14.20 18.82
N GLU A 500 0.35 14.76 19.81
CA GLU A 500 -0.25 15.44 20.96
C GLU A 500 -1.10 16.65 20.54
N THR A 501 -0.51 17.52 19.70
CA THR A 501 -1.09 18.84 19.44
C THR A 501 -1.73 18.98 18.07
N GLY A 502 -1.51 18.03 17.14
CA GLY A 502 -1.90 18.15 15.74
C GLY A 502 -1.13 19.24 14.98
N LYS A 503 -0.15 19.91 15.62
CA LYS A 503 0.62 21.00 15.01
C LYS A 503 1.60 20.51 13.98
N THR A 504 1.74 21.24 12.86
CA THR A 504 2.82 21.03 11.90
C THR A 504 4.14 21.56 12.46
N LEU A 505 5.09 20.66 12.72
CA LEU A 505 6.41 21.01 13.24
C LEU A 505 7.33 21.52 12.12
N TRP A 506 7.27 20.88 10.97
CA TRP A 506 7.93 21.30 9.74
C TRP A 506 7.25 20.68 8.52
N LYS A 507 7.55 21.23 7.34
CA LYS A 507 7.06 20.79 6.05
C LYS A 507 8.22 20.79 5.05
N TYR A 508 8.30 19.74 4.23
CA TYR A 508 9.16 19.68 3.06
C TYR A 508 8.32 19.60 1.80
N GLU A 509 8.64 20.36 0.77
CA GLU A 509 7.90 20.39 -0.49
C GLU A 509 8.85 20.23 -1.69
N GLN A 510 8.40 19.48 -2.68
CA GLN A 510 9.17 19.26 -3.91
C GLN A 510 8.27 19.00 -5.11
N ARG A 511 8.87 19.03 -6.30
CA ARG A 511 8.17 18.84 -7.56
C ARG A 511 7.59 17.43 -7.71
N ALA A 512 8.40 16.38 -7.45
CA ALA A 512 7.99 14.98 -7.52
C ALA A 512 7.11 14.59 -6.32
N ALA A 513 6.15 13.68 -6.51
CA ALA A 513 5.38 13.15 -5.40
C ALA A 513 6.26 12.32 -4.44
N MET A 514 6.01 12.48 -3.14
CA MET A 514 6.65 11.67 -2.11
C MET A 514 5.98 10.30 -2.00
N MET A 515 6.79 9.29 -1.72
CA MET A 515 6.37 7.90 -1.53
C MET A 515 6.52 7.48 -0.06
N SER A 516 6.42 6.17 0.24
CA SER A 516 6.38 5.66 1.62
C SER A 516 7.60 6.09 2.45
N LEU A 517 7.35 6.33 3.75
CA LEU A 517 8.34 6.80 4.73
C LEU A 517 8.59 5.73 5.80
N THR A 518 9.78 5.76 6.38
CA THR A 518 10.17 4.96 7.55
C THR A 518 11.06 5.80 8.46
N SER A 519 10.79 5.82 9.75
CA SER A 519 11.61 6.53 10.74
C SER A 519 12.46 5.59 11.58
N THR A 520 13.56 6.10 12.14
CA THR A 520 14.49 5.32 12.98
C THR A 520 14.85 6.04 14.26
N ALA A 521 15.29 5.28 15.28
CA ALA A 521 15.81 5.84 16.52
C ALA A 521 17.12 6.64 16.34
N GLY A 522 17.81 6.48 15.19
CA GLY A 522 18.92 7.35 14.79
C GLY A 522 18.53 8.80 14.45
N GLY A 523 17.22 9.13 14.58
CA GLY A 523 16.69 10.48 14.33
C GLY A 523 16.51 10.79 12.84
N LEU A 524 16.29 9.77 12.01
CA LEU A 524 16.16 9.86 10.56
C LEU A 524 14.75 9.47 10.09
N VAL A 525 14.31 10.12 9.01
CA VAL A 525 13.18 9.65 8.18
C VAL A 525 13.74 9.29 6.81
N PHE A 526 13.63 8.02 6.44
CA PHE A 526 13.91 7.56 5.09
C PHE A 526 12.67 7.63 4.23
N GLY A 527 12.81 8.15 3.00
CA GLY A 527 11.72 8.24 2.06
C GLY A 527 12.19 8.50 0.64
N GLY A 528 11.40 8.05 -0.31
CA GLY A 528 11.68 8.24 -1.71
C GLY A 528 10.63 9.06 -2.44
N ASP A 529 10.86 9.30 -3.72
CA ASP A 529 9.94 10.03 -4.57
C ASP A 529 9.73 9.35 -5.94
N THR A 530 8.78 9.89 -6.70
CA THR A 530 8.43 9.36 -8.02
C THR A 530 9.48 9.70 -9.09
N ASN A 531 10.52 10.50 -8.79
CA ASN A 531 11.66 10.80 -9.66
C ASN A 531 12.90 9.95 -9.34
N GLY A 532 12.77 8.91 -8.49
CA GLY A 532 13.84 7.98 -8.17
C GLY A 532 14.83 8.48 -7.13
N ARG A 533 14.54 9.55 -6.40
CA ARG A 533 15.38 10.03 -5.31
C ARG A 533 15.02 9.33 -4.02
N PHE A 534 15.96 8.64 -3.42
CA PHE A 534 15.85 8.08 -2.07
C PHE A 534 16.69 8.91 -1.11
N ARG A 535 16.10 9.30 0.04
CA ARG A 535 16.67 10.29 0.96
C ARG A 535 16.58 9.86 2.41
N ALA A 536 17.48 10.41 3.22
CA ALA A 536 17.38 10.47 4.67
C ALA A 536 17.20 11.93 5.11
N PHE A 537 16.12 12.20 5.84
CA PHE A 537 15.79 13.51 6.39
C PHE A 537 16.07 13.54 7.89
N ASP A 538 16.55 14.68 8.42
CA ASP A 538 16.60 14.93 9.86
C ASP A 538 15.16 15.06 10.40
N GLN A 539 14.76 14.21 11.33
CA GLN A 539 13.42 14.21 11.93
C GLN A 539 13.02 15.55 12.56
N ARG A 540 13.99 16.35 13.02
CA ARG A 540 13.73 17.60 13.77
C ARG A 540 13.28 18.76 12.88
N ASN A 541 13.71 18.77 11.58
CA ASN A 541 13.56 19.96 10.74
C ASN A 541 13.37 19.67 9.25
N GLY A 542 13.34 18.40 8.84
CA GLY A 542 13.14 18.00 7.44
C GLY A 542 14.34 18.26 6.51
N ARG A 543 15.52 18.60 7.03
CA ARG A 543 16.73 18.80 6.23
C ARG A 543 17.19 17.46 5.65
N ILE A 544 17.49 17.42 4.37
CA ILE A 544 18.11 16.27 3.71
C ILE A 544 19.55 16.13 4.21
N LEU A 545 19.87 14.97 4.76
CA LEU A 545 21.20 14.61 5.25
C LEU A 545 21.94 13.70 4.26
N TRP A 546 21.20 12.91 3.49
CA TRP A 546 21.72 12.01 2.47
C TRP A 546 20.71 11.83 1.34
N GLU A 547 21.19 11.68 0.11
CA GLU A 547 20.38 11.44 -1.08
C GLU A 547 21.13 10.57 -2.08
N VAL A 548 20.40 9.65 -2.72
CA VAL A 548 20.86 8.89 -3.88
C VAL A 548 19.78 8.85 -4.97
N ASN A 549 20.18 8.89 -6.24
CA ASN A 549 19.27 8.67 -7.36
C ASN A 549 19.33 7.21 -7.80
N LEU A 550 18.21 6.48 -7.67
CA LEU A 550 18.06 5.08 -8.08
C LEU A 550 17.45 4.92 -9.47
N GLY A 551 17.13 6.04 -10.14
CA GLY A 551 16.73 6.11 -11.54
C GLY A 551 15.29 5.71 -11.86
N SER A 552 14.55 5.12 -10.91
CA SER A 552 13.17 4.66 -11.06
C SER A 552 12.36 5.08 -9.84
N PRO A 553 11.03 5.30 -9.94
CA PRO A 553 10.19 5.66 -8.81
C PRO A 553 10.42 4.75 -7.59
N ILE A 554 10.51 5.34 -6.42
CA ILE A 554 10.71 4.61 -5.16
C ILE A 554 9.34 4.12 -4.67
N SER A 555 8.79 3.12 -5.32
CA SER A 555 7.40 2.68 -5.06
C SER A 555 7.26 1.68 -3.92
N GLY A 556 8.34 1.05 -3.45
CA GLY A 556 8.29 0.15 -2.30
C GLY A 556 8.33 0.87 -0.96
N TYR A 557 8.10 0.10 0.10
CA TYR A 557 8.17 0.60 1.47
C TYR A 557 9.62 0.45 1.99
N PRO A 558 10.25 1.54 2.46
CA PRO A 558 11.56 1.43 3.12
C PRO A 558 11.44 0.64 4.42
N VAL A 559 12.42 -0.23 4.69
CA VAL A 559 12.54 -0.97 5.95
C VAL A 559 13.96 -0.85 6.50
N SER A 560 14.11 -0.92 7.82
CA SER A 560 15.43 -0.93 8.47
C SER A 560 15.53 -2.12 9.42
N PHE A 561 16.59 -2.91 9.27
CA PHE A 561 16.82 -4.16 9.98
C PHE A 561 18.30 -4.32 10.31
N ALA A 562 18.66 -5.36 11.08
CA ALA A 562 20.07 -5.67 11.36
C ALA A 562 20.39 -7.13 11.10
N VAL A 563 21.63 -7.40 10.71
CA VAL A 563 22.19 -8.75 10.59
C VAL A 563 23.57 -8.75 11.25
N ASN A 564 23.78 -9.63 12.22
CA ASN A 564 25.03 -9.71 12.99
C ASN A 564 25.47 -8.36 13.61
N GLY A 565 24.50 -7.57 14.09
CA GLY A 565 24.73 -6.27 14.71
C GLY A 565 24.95 -5.11 13.73
N LYS A 566 25.01 -5.33 12.42
CA LYS A 566 25.12 -4.29 11.40
C LYS A 566 23.74 -3.90 10.91
N GLN A 567 23.44 -2.60 10.89
CA GLN A 567 22.18 -2.05 10.42
C GLN A 567 22.16 -1.88 8.90
N TYR A 568 21.02 -2.20 8.31
CA TYR A 568 20.72 -2.04 6.88
C TYR A 568 19.44 -1.23 6.68
N VAL A 569 19.36 -0.58 5.52
CA VAL A 569 18.12 0.06 5.01
C VAL A 569 17.84 -0.50 3.63
N ALA A 570 16.66 -1.07 3.43
CA ALA A 570 16.23 -1.62 2.15
C ALA A 570 15.07 -0.82 1.57
N VAL A 571 15.03 -0.68 0.25
CA VAL A 571 13.91 -0.06 -0.48
C VAL A 571 13.83 -0.62 -1.90
N SER A 572 12.61 -0.78 -2.43
CA SER A 572 12.40 -1.19 -3.82
C SER A 572 11.94 -0.04 -4.70
N THR A 573 12.34 -0.11 -5.97
CA THR A 573 11.93 0.79 -7.04
C THR A 573 10.99 0.09 -8.01
N GLY A 574 10.25 0.87 -8.79
CA GLY A 574 9.39 0.38 -9.85
C GLY A 574 8.21 1.31 -10.13
N SER A 575 7.37 0.91 -11.08
CA SER A 575 6.13 1.62 -11.37
C SER A 575 5.07 1.32 -10.31
N SER A 576 4.20 2.29 -10.03
CA SER A 576 2.98 2.13 -9.24
C SER A 576 1.87 3.04 -9.76
N LEU A 577 0.61 2.76 -9.39
CA LEU A 577 -0.52 3.60 -9.83
C LEU A 577 -0.34 5.05 -9.38
N THR A 578 0.10 5.27 -8.13
CA THR A 578 0.38 6.60 -7.59
C THR A 578 1.51 7.29 -8.33
N ALA A 579 2.61 6.58 -8.61
CA ALA A 579 3.75 7.14 -9.35
C ALA A 579 3.36 7.50 -10.78
N MET A 580 2.62 6.63 -11.48
CA MET A 580 2.15 6.90 -12.85
C MET A 580 1.23 8.13 -12.90
N GLY A 581 0.32 8.27 -11.94
CA GLY A 581 -0.57 9.42 -11.85
C GLY A 581 0.17 10.72 -11.57
N ALA A 582 1.04 10.74 -10.57
CA ALA A 582 1.83 11.90 -10.19
C ALA A 582 2.78 12.36 -11.32
N ASN A 583 3.44 11.43 -12.02
CA ASN A 583 4.37 11.74 -13.10
C ASN A 583 3.69 12.36 -14.33
N ARG A 584 2.38 12.15 -14.53
CA ARG A 584 1.62 12.88 -15.56
C ARG A 584 1.55 14.39 -15.27
N LEU A 585 1.60 14.78 -13.99
CA LEU A 585 1.62 16.18 -13.57
C LEU A 585 3.01 16.80 -13.58
N THR A 586 4.04 15.98 -13.73
CA THR A 586 5.46 16.38 -13.73
C THR A 586 6.22 15.71 -14.88
N PRO A 587 5.77 15.87 -16.14
CA PRO A 587 6.31 15.14 -17.29
C PRO A 587 7.79 15.47 -17.56
N GLU A 588 8.29 16.61 -17.11
CA GLU A 588 9.68 17.03 -17.21
C GLU A 588 10.65 16.17 -16.40
N LEU A 589 10.15 15.42 -15.40
CA LEU A 589 11.00 14.58 -14.55
C LEU A 589 11.38 13.26 -15.23
N SER A 590 10.48 12.68 -16.02
CA SER A 590 10.66 11.50 -16.89
C SER A 590 11.56 10.39 -16.30
N PRO A 591 11.27 9.83 -15.12
CA PRO A 591 12.08 8.77 -14.55
C PRO A 591 12.00 7.51 -15.41
N SER A 592 13.09 6.72 -15.43
CA SER A 592 13.06 5.38 -16.01
C SER A 592 12.18 4.45 -15.19
N LEU A 593 11.75 3.32 -15.76
CA LEU A 593 10.99 2.29 -15.04
C LEU A 593 11.86 1.04 -14.91
N GLY A 594 12.15 0.62 -13.68
CA GLY A 594 12.91 -0.58 -13.37
C GLY A 594 12.61 -1.07 -11.96
N ASN A 595 12.18 -2.33 -11.86
CA ASN A 595 11.90 -2.96 -10.58
C ASN A 595 13.20 -3.52 -10.01
N ASN A 596 13.68 -2.94 -8.93
CA ASN A 596 14.89 -3.38 -8.22
C ASN A 596 14.70 -3.24 -6.71
N LEU A 597 15.32 -4.10 -5.95
CA LEU A 597 15.53 -3.96 -4.51
C LEU A 597 16.94 -3.46 -4.27
N PHE A 598 17.10 -2.41 -3.50
CA PHE A 598 18.36 -1.80 -3.10
C PHE A 598 18.54 -1.89 -1.60
N VAL A 599 19.73 -2.23 -1.16
CA VAL A 599 20.08 -2.29 0.27
C VAL A 599 21.34 -1.49 0.55
N PHE A 600 21.26 -0.69 1.60
CA PHE A 600 22.29 0.25 2.03
C PHE A 600 22.76 -0.08 3.45
N ALA A 601 24.04 0.19 3.74
CA ALA A 601 24.63 0.10 5.07
C ALA A 601 25.80 1.07 5.18
N LEU A 602 26.30 1.30 6.40
CA LEU A 602 27.56 2.00 6.62
C LEU A 602 28.74 1.15 6.10
N PRO A 603 29.84 1.76 5.67
CA PRO A 603 31.10 1.05 5.39
C PRO A 603 31.58 0.25 6.61
N ASN A 604 32.39 -0.80 6.37
CA ASN A 604 33.03 -1.57 7.45
C ASN A 604 34.16 -0.76 8.06
#